data_0fbc1309884b3ee4b71a6c5993a3cdfc
#
_entry.id   0fbc1309884b3ee4b71a6c5993a3cdfc
#
_cell.length_a   1.000
_cell.length_b   1.000
_cell.length_c   1.000
_cell.angle_alpha   90.00
_cell.angle_beta   90.00
_cell.angle_gamma   90.00
#
_symmetry.space_group_name_H-M   'P 1'
#
loop_
_entity.id
_entity.type
_entity.pdbx_description
1 polymer ?
#
loop_
_entity_poly.entity_id
_entity_poly.type
_entity_poly.pdbx_seq_one_letter_code
_entity_poly.pdbx_strand_id
1 'polypeptide(L)'
;MGEFDEGEQWLARAARALGPDDGPGIRMRLHLVTGMLEAGRGRHQEALGEFTAAGRLQPRLVSSLALASQVTGWTLATQARAGMPAQARAALTALDDENARPGEIRNARAAICLAEDDPAAALAAVQDVLDGTAPVTGHLTVVEAQLLAGLAHQALGDQHAASQATERALALAEPDRLILPFAVTGSQNLLQTLPRHHTAHATLLIDILDILDIVSGSPVTPRQHPAPLTEDLSPGELRVLRYLPTNLSRPEIAFELFVSPNTVGTHMRSIYAKLGVRDRRSAVLRARALRLLGPGRTR
;
A
#
# COMPACT_ATOMS: atom_id res chain seq x y z
N MET A 1 -11.78 -0.74 -13.14
CA MET A 1 -10.61 -1.63 -13.24
C MET A 1 -9.65 -1.19 -12.14
N GLY A 2 -9.29 -2.09 -11.24
CA GLY A 2 -8.42 -1.78 -10.09
C GLY A 2 -6.95 -1.81 -10.49
N GLU A 3 -6.08 -1.19 -9.68
CA GLU A 3 -4.62 -1.17 -9.90
C GLU A 3 -4.03 -2.59 -10.00
N PHE A 4 -4.59 -3.57 -9.30
CA PHE A 4 -4.20 -4.98 -9.42
C PHE A 4 -4.53 -5.59 -10.79
N ASP A 5 -5.66 -5.20 -11.42
CA ASP A 5 -6.04 -5.69 -12.76
C ASP A 5 -5.12 -5.10 -13.84
N GLU A 6 -4.71 -3.85 -13.66
CA GLU A 6 -3.74 -3.20 -14.53
C GLU A 6 -2.37 -3.86 -14.42
N GLY A 7 -1.92 -4.16 -13.19
CA GLY A 7 -0.69 -4.93 -12.92
C GLY A 7 -0.71 -6.31 -13.61
N GLU A 8 -1.82 -7.04 -13.53
CA GLU A 8 -1.98 -8.33 -14.21
C GLU A 8 -1.87 -8.21 -15.73
N GLN A 9 -2.49 -7.19 -16.32
CA GLN A 9 -2.38 -6.96 -17.77
C GLN A 9 -0.93 -6.65 -18.19
N TRP A 10 -0.20 -5.88 -17.38
CA TRP A 10 1.21 -5.63 -17.63
C TRP A 10 2.06 -6.89 -17.53
N LEU A 11 1.86 -7.72 -16.51
CA LEU A 11 2.56 -9.00 -16.34
C LEU A 11 2.23 -9.98 -17.48
N ALA A 12 0.97 -10.06 -17.91
CA ALA A 12 0.56 -10.87 -19.05
C ALA A 12 1.18 -10.40 -20.38
N ARG A 13 1.39 -9.09 -20.56
CA ARG A 13 2.14 -8.54 -21.71
C ARG A 13 3.61 -8.88 -21.62
N ALA A 14 4.22 -8.72 -20.44
CA ALA A 14 5.61 -9.07 -20.21
C ALA A 14 5.87 -10.55 -20.47
N ALA A 15 5.00 -11.44 -19.96
CA ALA A 15 5.10 -12.88 -20.20
C ALA A 15 5.04 -13.26 -21.68
N ARG A 16 4.18 -12.58 -22.45
CA ARG A 16 4.06 -12.83 -23.91
C ARG A 16 5.25 -12.26 -24.70
N ALA A 17 5.91 -11.23 -24.18
CA ALA A 17 7.06 -10.63 -24.81
C ALA A 17 8.35 -11.44 -24.58
N LEU A 18 8.37 -12.34 -23.59
CA LEU A 18 9.54 -13.19 -23.30
C LEU A 18 9.76 -14.20 -24.43
N GLY A 19 10.95 -14.14 -25.04
CA GLY A 19 11.43 -15.07 -26.04
C GLY A 19 12.17 -16.27 -25.43
N PRO A 20 12.53 -17.26 -26.25
CA PRO A 20 13.33 -18.41 -25.81
C PRO A 20 14.73 -18.02 -25.31
N ASP A 21 15.28 -16.92 -25.82
CA ASP A 21 16.61 -16.42 -25.51
C ASP A 21 16.67 -15.55 -24.24
N ASP A 22 15.53 -15.20 -23.66
CA ASP A 22 15.50 -14.42 -22.42
C ASP A 22 16.02 -15.27 -21.23
N GLY A 23 16.99 -14.67 -20.54
CA GLY A 23 17.73 -15.34 -19.48
C GLY A 23 16.87 -15.73 -18.28
N PRO A 24 17.33 -16.70 -17.48
CA PRO A 24 16.59 -17.22 -16.31
C PRO A 24 16.28 -16.14 -15.27
N GLY A 25 17.07 -15.07 -15.18
CA GLY A 25 16.87 -13.96 -14.26
C GLY A 25 15.61 -13.14 -14.54
N ILE A 26 15.30 -12.90 -15.82
CA ILE A 26 14.09 -12.17 -16.22
C ILE A 26 12.86 -13.03 -15.92
N ARG A 27 12.90 -14.31 -16.23
CA ARG A 27 11.82 -15.27 -15.94
C ARG A 27 11.57 -15.41 -14.44
N MET A 28 12.64 -15.53 -13.64
CA MET A 28 12.56 -15.58 -12.18
C MET A 28 11.91 -14.31 -11.62
N ARG A 29 12.27 -13.14 -12.14
CA ARG A 29 11.68 -11.86 -11.74
C ARG A 29 10.21 -11.75 -12.12
N LEU A 30 9.83 -12.25 -13.30
CA LEU A 30 8.43 -12.30 -13.71
C LEU A 30 7.60 -13.17 -12.74
N HIS A 31 8.07 -14.38 -12.45
CA HIS A 31 7.40 -15.26 -11.48
C HIS A 31 7.32 -14.61 -10.08
N LEU A 32 8.39 -13.96 -9.61
CA LEU A 32 8.38 -13.25 -8.34
C LEU A 32 7.29 -12.19 -8.29
N VAL A 33 7.23 -11.29 -9.29
CA VAL A 33 6.26 -10.18 -9.30
C VAL A 33 4.82 -10.71 -9.49
N THR A 34 4.63 -11.75 -10.30
CA THR A 34 3.32 -12.42 -10.43
C THR A 34 2.88 -13.00 -9.08
N GLY A 35 3.77 -13.72 -8.39
CA GLY A 35 3.48 -14.28 -7.07
C GLY A 35 3.17 -13.19 -6.03
N MET A 36 3.87 -12.06 -6.06
CA MET A 36 3.60 -10.91 -5.18
C MET A 36 2.20 -10.33 -5.43
N LEU A 37 1.79 -10.22 -6.71
CA LEU A 37 0.46 -9.75 -7.09
C LEU A 37 -0.63 -10.72 -6.59
N GLU A 38 -0.43 -12.02 -6.78
CA GLU A 38 -1.35 -13.06 -6.31
C GLU A 38 -1.47 -13.07 -4.78
N ALA A 39 -0.34 -12.94 -4.06
CA ALA A 39 -0.34 -12.80 -2.61
C ALA A 39 -1.11 -11.56 -2.14
N GLY A 40 -0.95 -10.41 -2.83
CA GLY A 40 -1.69 -9.19 -2.55
C GLY A 40 -3.20 -9.33 -2.76
N ARG A 41 -3.64 -10.23 -3.64
CA ARG A 41 -5.05 -10.61 -3.86
C ARG A 41 -5.56 -11.68 -2.89
N GLY A 42 -4.74 -12.14 -1.94
CA GLY A 42 -5.09 -13.23 -1.04
C GLY A 42 -5.11 -14.62 -1.70
N ARG A 43 -4.69 -14.74 -2.96
CA ARG A 43 -4.57 -16.02 -3.68
C ARG A 43 -3.24 -16.72 -3.34
N HIS A 44 -3.14 -17.16 -2.08
CA HIS A 44 -1.87 -17.66 -1.53
C HIS A 44 -1.35 -18.92 -2.22
N GLN A 45 -2.23 -19.80 -2.70
CA GLN A 45 -1.80 -21.04 -3.37
C GLN A 45 -1.19 -20.75 -4.75
N GLU A 46 -1.79 -19.84 -5.49
CA GLU A 46 -1.29 -19.36 -6.78
C GLU A 46 0.05 -18.65 -6.59
N ALA A 47 0.15 -17.77 -5.58
CA ALA A 47 1.39 -17.10 -5.22
C ALA A 47 2.52 -18.09 -4.92
N LEU A 48 2.26 -19.12 -4.12
CA LEU A 48 3.24 -20.16 -3.80
C LEU A 48 3.65 -20.96 -5.04
N GLY A 49 2.75 -21.20 -5.97
CA GLY A 49 3.05 -21.80 -7.28
C GLY A 49 4.08 -20.97 -8.05
N GLU A 50 3.86 -19.67 -8.13
CA GLU A 50 4.75 -18.71 -8.81
C GLU A 50 6.11 -18.62 -8.13
N PHE A 51 6.15 -18.51 -6.79
CA PHE A 51 7.42 -18.48 -6.05
C PHE A 51 8.20 -19.80 -6.18
N THR A 52 7.51 -20.94 -6.24
CA THR A 52 8.14 -22.24 -6.53
C THR A 52 8.75 -22.27 -7.93
N ALA A 53 8.06 -21.73 -8.92
CA ALA A 53 8.57 -21.61 -10.29
C ALA A 53 9.82 -20.70 -10.34
N ALA A 54 9.78 -19.56 -9.63
CA ALA A 54 10.93 -18.68 -9.47
C ALA A 54 12.14 -19.40 -8.83
N GLY A 55 11.91 -20.13 -7.74
CA GLY A 55 12.95 -20.86 -7.03
C GLY A 55 13.64 -21.95 -7.87
N ARG A 56 12.92 -22.60 -8.78
CA ARG A 56 13.50 -23.58 -9.72
C ARG A 56 14.49 -22.97 -10.71
N LEU A 57 14.42 -21.66 -10.95
CA LEU A 57 15.32 -20.93 -11.85
C LEU A 57 16.58 -20.45 -11.12
N GLN A 58 16.57 -20.39 -9.78
CA GLN A 58 17.67 -19.86 -8.96
C GLN A 58 19.03 -20.55 -9.22
N PRO A 59 19.13 -21.90 -9.31
CA PRO A 59 20.42 -22.58 -9.53
C PRO A 59 21.11 -22.21 -10.85
N ARG A 60 20.39 -21.59 -11.78
CA ARG A 60 20.91 -21.17 -13.09
C ARG A 60 21.46 -19.73 -13.07
N LEU A 61 21.41 -19.07 -11.92
CA LEU A 61 21.84 -17.69 -11.75
C LEU A 61 23.14 -17.65 -10.92
N VAL A 62 24.21 -17.22 -11.51
CA VAL A 62 25.54 -17.15 -10.88
C VAL A 62 25.69 -15.99 -9.88
N SER A 63 24.74 -15.03 -9.81
CA SER A 63 24.98 -13.76 -9.10
C SER A 63 23.74 -13.01 -8.58
N SER A 64 22.68 -13.66 -8.09
CA SER A 64 21.53 -12.89 -7.60
C SER A 64 21.08 -13.31 -6.19
N LEU A 65 21.96 -13.11 -5.19
CA LEU A 65 21.62 -13.32 -3.79
C LEU A 65 20.38 -12.48 -3.38
N ALA A 66 20.30 -11.23 -3.87
CA ALA A 66 19.18 -10.34 -3.61
C ALA A 66 17.83 -10.87 -4.14
N LEU A 67 17.80 -11.41 -5.36
CA LEU A 67 16.60 -12.00 -5.94
C LEU A 67 16.21 -13.32 -5.25
N ALA A 68 17.20 -14.11 -4.85
CA ALA A 68 16.99 -15.33 -4.07
C ALA A 68 16.37 -15.03 -2.71
N SER A 69 16.88 -14.03 -1.98
CA SER A 69 16.32 -13.58 -0.70
C SER A 69 14.89 -13.12 -0.81
N GLN A 70 14.57 -12.35 -1.89
CA GLN A 70 13.20 -11.94 -2.16
C GLN A 70 12.27 -13.13 -2.35
N VAL A 71 12.62 -14.08 -3.24
CA VAL A 71 11.79 -15.26 -3.50
C VAL A 71 11.60 -16.08 -2.21
N THR A 72 12.68 -16.30 -1.46
CA THR A 72 12.61 -17.04 -0.20
C THR A 72 11.74 -16.31 0.83
N GLY A 73 11.98 -15.02 1.06
CA GLY A 73 11.20 -14.20 2.01
C GLY A 73 9.72 -14.20 1.67
N TRP A 74 9.37 -13.95 0.40
CA TRP A 74 7.98 -13.97 -0.03
C TRP A 74 7.33 -15.35 0.09
N THR A 75 8.07 -16.42 -0.20
CA THR A 75 7.57 -17.79 -0.02
C THR A 75 7.22 -18.06 1.44
N LEU A 76 8.15 -17.79 2.35
CA LEU A 76 7.97 -18.02 3.79
C LEU A 76 6.82 -17.20 4.38
N ALA A 77 6.77 -15.89 4.04
CA ALA A 77 5.72 -15.02 4.50
C ALA A 77 4.33 -15.44 3.98
N THR A 78 4.25 -15.88 2.71
CA THR A 78 3.00 -16.35 2.11
C THR A 78 2.57 -17.69 2.72
N GLN A 79 3.49 -18.62 3.01
CA GLN A 79 3.18 -19.87 3.72
C GLN A 79 2.58 -19.58 5.11
N ALA A 80 3.18 -18.65 5.88
CA ALA A 80 2.65 -18.27 7.19
C ALA A 80 1.21 -17.74 7.08
N ARG A 81 0.95 -16.87 6.11
CA ARG A 81 -0.40 -16.27 5.87
C ARG A 81 -1.40 -17.28 5.29
N ALA A 82 -0.93 -18.31 4.59
CA ALA A 82 -1.75 -19.40 4.08
C ALA A 82 -2.12 -20.45 5.15
N GLY A 83 -1.80 -20.20 6.44
CA GLY A 83 -2.09 -21.11 7.55
C GLY A 83 -1.08 -22.24 7.69
N MET A 84 0.12 -22.09 7.15
CA MET A 84 1.22 -23.06 7.23
C MET A 84 2.44 -22.52 8.00
N PRO A 85 2.29 -21.88 9.19
CA PRO A 85 3.40 -21.26 9.89
C PRO A 85 4.46 -22.28 10.31
N ALA A 86 4.09 -23.51 10.71
CA ALA A 86 5.03 -24.55 11.09
C ALA A 86 5.96 -24.97 9.93
N GLN A 87 5.42 -25.06 8.71
CA GLN A 87 6.21 -25.34 7.51
C GLN A 87 7.18 -24.19 7.19
N ALA A 88 6.67 -22.94 7.25
CA ALA A 88 7.48 -21.75 7.06
C ALA A 88 8.60 -21.65 8.11
N ARG A 89 8.30 -21.97 9.37
CA ARG A 89 9.27 -22.02 10.47
C ARG A 89 10.38 -23.06 10.22
N ALA A 90 10.01 -24.26 9.81
CA ALA A 90 10.98 -25.30 9.49
C ALA A 90 11.92 -24.90 8.34
N ALA A 91 11.36 -24.31 7.28
CA ALA A 91 12.14 -23.82 6.15
C ALA A 91 13.05 -22.64 6.53
N LEU A 92 12.56 -21.71 7.37
CA LEU A 92 13.35 -20.59 7.89
C LEU A 92 14.53 -21.10 8.74
N THR A 93 14.33 -22.12 9.60
CA THR A 93 15.36 -22.69 10.46
C THR A 93 16.44 -23.44 9.68
N ALA A 94 16.11 -23.91 8.47
CA ALA A 94 17.06 -24.57 7.58
C ALA A 94 17.99 -23.60 6.84
N LEU A 95 17.74 -22.29 6.91
CA LEU A 95 18.64 -21.28 6.34
C LEU A 95 19.88 -21.13 7.23
N ASP A 96 21.03 -20.96 6.60
CA ASP A 96 22.25 -20.56 7.31
C ASP A 96 22.21 -19.08 7.73
N ASP A 97 23.14 -18.65 8.56
CA ASP A 97 23.17 -17.29 9.11
C ASP A 97 23.29 -16.21 8.03
N GLU A 98 23.99 -16.47 6.93
CA GLU A 98 24.18 -15.52 5.84
C GLU A 98 22.87 -15.29 5.08
N ASN A 99 22.19 -16.39 4.74
CA ASN A 99 20.91 -16.36 4.03
C ASN A 99 19.73 -15.88 4.92
N ALA A 100 19.89 -15.91 6.25
CA ALA A 100 18.90 -15.40 7.19
C ALA A 100 19.00 -13.90 7.49
N ARG A 101 20.08 -13.22 7.03
CA ARG A 101 20.35 -11.78 7.32
C ARG A 101 19.50 -10.78 6.52
N PRO A 102 19.13 -11.02 5.24
CA PRO A 102 18.38 -10.06 4.45
C PRO A 102 17.05 -9.63 5.10
N GLY A 103 16.68 -8.38 4.91
CA GLY A 103 15.47 -7.80 5.49
C GLY A 103 14.19 -8.52 5.05
N GLU A 104 14.15 -9.05 3.83
CA GLU A 104 13.03 -9.86 3.33
C GLU A 104 12.82 -11.13 4.16
N ILE A 105 13.91 -11.77 4.59
CA ILE A 105 13.84 -12.97 5.46
C ILE A 105 13.45 -12.58 6.89
N ARG A 106 13.90 -11.43 7.37
CA ARG A 106 13.52 -10.90 8.69
C ARG A 106 12.03 -10.55 8.72
N ASN A 107 11.49 -9.93 7.68
CA ASN A 107 10.06 -9.69 7.53
C ASN A 107 9.26 -10.99 7.49
N ALA A 108 9.76 -12.00 6.76
CA ALA A 108 9.14 -13.32 6.76
C ALA A 108 9.13 -13.97 8.13
N ARG A 109 10.23 -13.86 8.90
CA ARG A 109 10.31 -14.30 10.30
C ARG A 109 9.25 -13.61 11.17
N ALA A 110 9.09 -12.30 11.03
CA ALA A 110 8.06 -11.56 11.77
C ALA A 110 6.65 -12.01 11.39
N ALA A 111 6.37 -12.22 10.10
CA ALA A 111 5.10 -12.75 9.65
C ALA A 111 4.79 -14.16 10.22
N ILE A 112 5.81 -15.02 10.32
CA ILE A 112 5.68 -16.35 10.97
C ILE A 112 5.38 -16.18 12.45
N CYS A 113 6.13 -15.32 13.18
CA CYS A 113 5.90 -15.07 14.61
C CYS A 113 4.49 -14.54 14.87
N LEU A 114 3.99 -13.61 14.05
CA LEU A 114 2.61 -13.13 14.16
C LEU A 114 1.58 -14.23 13.91
N ALA A 115 1.83 -15.12 12.95
CA ALA A 115 0.94 -16.24 12.67
C ALA A 115 0.95 -17.31 13.79
N GLU A 116 2.00 -17.33 14.61
CA GLU A 116 2.16 -18.19 15.80
C GLU A 116 1.76 -17.50 17.11
N ASP A 117 1.15 -16.30 17.02
CA ASP A 117 0.73 -15.47 18.16
C ASP A 117 1.89 -15.04 19.09
N ASP A 118 3.08 -14.79 18.52
CA ASP A 118 4.26 -14.26 19.21
C ASP A 118 4.65 -12.86 18.69
N PRO A 119 3.89 -11.82 19.06
CA PRO A 119 4.15 -10.45 18.59
C PRO A 119 5.46 -9.86 19.12
N ALA A 120 5.95 -10.32 20.26
CA ALA A 120 7.23 -9.85 20.81
C ALA A 120 8.41 -10.33 19.95
N ALA A 121 8.41 -11.61 19.55
CA ALA A 121 9.40 -12.14 18.62
C ALA A 121 9.28 -11.51 17.23
N ALA A 122 8.07 -11.12 16.79
CA ALA A 122 7.87 -10.41 15.53
C ALA A 122 8.54 -9.03 15.55
N LEU A 123 8.41 -8.26 16.63
CA LEU A 123 9.10 -6.97 16.79
C LEU A 123 10.62 -7.15 16.74
N ALA A 124 11.15 -8.12 17.49
CA ALA A 124 12.58 -8.40 17.49
C ALA A 124 13.09 -8.77 16.09
N ALA A 125 12.28 -9.49 15.31
CA ALA A 125 12.67 -9.92 13.96
C ALA A 125 12.83 -8.77 12.98
N VAL A 126 12.00 -7.72 13.06
CA VAL A 126 12.04 -6.57 12.13
C VAL A 126 12.97 -5.45 12.58
N GLN A 127 13.51 -5.51 13.81
CA GLN A 127 14.27 -4.42 14.42
C GLN A 127 15.44 -3.96 13.53
N ASP A 128 16.27 -4.91 13.04
CA ASP A 128 17.41 -4.55 12.20
C ASP A 128 17.02 -3.94 10.84
N VAL A 129 15.81 -4.25 10.34
CA VAL A 129 15.27 -3.58 9.13
C VAL A 129 14.88 -2.15 9.45
N LEU A 130 14.22 -1.94 10.59
CA LEU A 130 13.78 -0.62 11.04
C LEU A 130 14.95 0.29 11.40
N ASP A 131 16.03 -0.27 11.94
CA ASP A 131 17.27 0.45 12.28
C ASP A 131 18.20 0.66 11.08
N GLY A 132 17.86 0.09 9.92
CA GLY A 132 18.65 0.20 8.69
C GLY A 132 19.95 -0.60 8.71
N THR A 133 20.11 -1.58 9.61
CA THR A 133 21.32 -2.43 9.73
C THR A 133 21.21 -3.72 8.90
N ALA A 134 20.00 -4.17 8.60
CA ALA A 134 19.79 -5.30 7.70
C ALA A 134 19.91 -4.87 6.23
N PRO A 135 20.56 -5.67 5.37
CA PRO A 135 20.53 -5.42 3.93
C PRO A 135 19.11 -5.61 3.38
N VAL A 136 18.62 -4.63 2.64
CA VAL A 136 17.29 -4.65 2.00
C VAL A 136 17.40 -4.43 0.51
N THR A 137 16.50 -5.01 -0.28
CA THR A 137 16.50 -4.86 -1.74
C THR A 137 15.74 -3.61 -2.22
N GLY A 138 14.95 -2.99 -1.35
CA GLY A 138 14.22 -1.77 -1.70
C GLY A 138 13.24 -1.28 -0.63
N HIS A 139 12.60 -0.15 -0.90
CA HIS A 139 11.67 0.53 0.02
C HIS A 139 10.49 -0.34 0.42
N LEU A 140 10.02 -1.22 -0.45
CA LEU A 140 8.92 -2.15 -0.18
C LEU A 140 9.17 -2.98 1.09
N THR A 141 10.41 -3.47 1.28
CA THR A 141 10.83 -4.26 2.46
C THR A 141 10.73 -3.43 3.74
N VAL A 142 11.09 -2.15 3.69
CA VAL A 142 11.03 -1.26 4.86
C VAL A 142 9.59 -0.90 5.20
N VAL A 143 8.74 -0.63 4.20
CA VAL A 143 7.30 -0.40 4.40
C VAL A 143 6.64 -1.63 5.04
N GLU A 144 6.94 -2.82 4.54
CA GLU A 144 6.43 -4.08 5.11
C GLU A 144 6.89 -4.26 6.57
N ALA A 145 8.16 -3.97 6.89
CA ALA A 145 8.66 -4.05 8.26
C ALA A 145 7.90 -3.13 9.22
N GLN A 146 7.60 -1.88 8.82
CA GLN A 146 6.80 -0.95 9.61
C GLN A 146 5.37 -1.49 9.84
N LEU A 147 4.76 -2.09 8.83
CA LEU A 147 3.42 -2.68 8.97
C LEU A 147 3.43 -3.90 9.89
N LEU A 148 4.42 -4.78 9.79
CA LEU A 148 4.58 -5.92 10.68
C LEU A 148 4.82 -5.48 12.13
N ALA A 149 5.63 -4.43 12.35
CA ALA A 149 5.78 -3.81 13.67
C ALA A 149 4.46 -3.23 14.18
N GLY A 150 3.71 -2.54 13.34
CA GLY A 150 2.39 -2.01 13.68
C GLY A 150 1.40 -3.10 14.11
N LEU A 151 1.35 -4.22 13.36
CA LEU A 151 0.54 -5.38 13.71
C LEU A 151 0.96 -6.02 15.05
N ALA A 152 2.26 -6.13 15.28
CA ALA A 152 2.81 -6.67 16.52
C ALA A 152 2.49 -5.76 17.72
N HIS A 153 2.66 -4.45 17.60
CA HIS A 153 2.26 -3.48 18.64
C HIS A 153 0.75 -3.52 18.92
N GLN A 154 -0.07 -3.64 17.87
CA GLN A 154 -1.52 -3.79 18.02
C GLN A 154 -1.87 -5.06 18.81
N ALA A 155 -1.21 -6.20 18.50
CA ALA A 155 -1.41 -7.45 19.21
C ALA A 155 -0.98 -7.37 20.69
N LEU A 156 0.05 -6.58 21.00
CA LEU A 156 0.51 -6.29 22.37
C LEU A 156 -0.36 -5.26 23.11
N GLY A 157 -1.36 -4.65 22.43
CA GLY A 157 -2.23 -3.63 23.01
C GLY A 157 -1.63 -2.22 23.00
N ASP A 158 -0.44 -2.00 22.44
CA ASP A 158 0.18 -0.68 22.31
C ASP A 158 -0.34 0.06 21.06
N GLN A 159 -1.52 0.66 21.20
CA GLN A 159 -2.16 1.38 20.10
C GLN A 159 -1.35 2.62 19.64
N HIS A 160 -0.58 3.23 20.54
CA HIS A 160 0.21 4.39 20.21
C HIS A 160 1.37 4.01 19.28
N ALA A 161 2.15 3.01 19.66
CA ALA A 161 3.24 2.50 18.84
C ALA A 161 2.74 1.90 17.51
N ALA A 162 1.58 1.20 17.54
CA ALA A 162 0.93 0.69 16.34
C ALA A 162 0.58 1.82 15.35
N SER A 163 -0.02 2.90 15.84
CA SER A 163 -0.36 4.07 15.01
C SER A 163 0.90 4.75 14.45
N GLN A 164 1.95 4.91 15.27
CA GLN A 164 3.22 5.50 14.82
C GLN A 164 3.89 4.66 13.71
N ALA A 165 3.94 3.34 13.86
CA ALA A 165 4.51 2.45 12.85
C ALA A 165 3.72 2.53 11.54
N THR A 166 2.39 2.59 11.63
CA THR A 166 1.51 2.71 10.47
C THR A 166 1.67 4.05 9.74
N GLU A 167 1.79 5.16 10.47
CA GLU A 167 2.06 6.48 9.88
C GLU A 167 3.43 6.51 9.16
N ARG A 168 4.46 5.86 9.74
CA ARG A 168 5.77 5.73 9.07
C ARG A 168 5.67 4.90 7.80
N ALA A 169 4.88 3.80 7.82
CA ALA A 169 4.63 2.99 6.63
C ALA A 169 3.97 3.81 5.51
N LEU A 170 2.94 4.61 5.85
CA LEU A 170 2.27 5.49 4.90
C LEU A 170 3.22 6.56 4.34
N ALA A 171 4.03 7.19 5.20
CA ALA A 171 5.01 8.20 4.80
C ALA A 171 6.04 7.64 3.80
N LEU A 172 6.53 6.42 4.04
CA LEU A 172 7.48 5.73 3.16
C LEU A 172 6.84 5.27 1.84
N ALA A 173 5.56 4.92 1.88
CA ALA A 173 4.83 4.42 0.71
C ALA A 173 4.33 5.55 -0.22
N GLU A 174 4.10 6.76 0.31
CA GLU A 174 3.45 7.86 -0.41
C GLU A 174 4.19 8.31 -1.68
N PRO A 175 5.54 8.48 -1.70
CA PRO A 175 6.24 8.96 -2.89
C PRO A 175 6.03 8.06 -4.12
N ASP A 176 6.06 6.75 -3.93
CA ASP A 176 5.96 5.74 -4.98
C ASP A 176 4.56 5.09 -5.05
N ARG A 177 3.62 5.54 -4.20
CA ARG A 177 2.27 4.97 -4.05
C ARG A 177 2.28 3.45 -3.87
N LEU A 178 3.13 2.96 -2.97
CA LEU A 178 3.28 1.53 -2.70
C LEU A 178 2.05 0.97 -1.97
N ILE A 179 1.19 0.25 -2.67
CA ILE A 179 -0.03 -0.35 -2.10
C ILE A 179 0.19 -1.81 -1.70
N LEU A 180 1.01 -2.53 -2.45
CA LEU A 180 1.24 -3.96 -2.26
C LEU A 180 1.61 -4.37 -0.82
N PRO A 181 2.52 -3.67 -0.08
CA PRO A 181 2.85 -4.04 1.28
C PRO A 181 1.63 -4.10 2.21
N PHE A 182 0.68 -3.18 2.04
CA PHE A 182 -0.55 -3.14 2.83
C PHE A 182 -1.50 -4.29 2.52
N ALA A 183 -1.57 -4.69 1.26
CA ALA A 183 -2.39 -5.83 0.83
C ALA A 183 -1.84 -7.16 1.36
N VAL A 184 -0.53 -7.37 1.23
CA VAL A 184 0.09 -8.65 1.62
C VAL A 184 0.24 -8.84 3.13
N THR A 185 0.34 -7.77 3.92
CA THR A 185 0.49 -7.89 5.39
C THR A 185 -0.82 -8.12 6.12
N GLY A 186 -1.98 -7.96 5.45
CA GLY A 186 -3.28 -8.03 6.11
C GLY A 186 -3.52 -6.87 7.09
N SER A 187 -2.91 -5.71 6.83
CA SER A 187 -2.92 -4.54 7.70
C SER A 187 -4.23 -3.73 7.67
N GLN A 188 -5.30 -4.24 7.04
CA GLN A 188 -6.57 -3.51 6.88
C GLN A 188 -7.16 -3.04 8.22
N ASN A 189 -7.20 -3.90 9.23
CA ASN A 189 -7.69 -3.52 10.56
C ASN A 189 -6.82 -2.43 11.19
N LEU A 190 -5.50 -2.55 11.05
CA LEU A 190 -4.54 -1.56 11.54
C LEU A 190 -4.78 -0.19 10.90
N LEU A 191 -4.98 -0.14 9.59
CA LEU A 191 -5.30 1.09 8.84
C LEU A 191 -6.64 1.69 9.24
N GLN A 192 -7.64 0.86 9.54
CA GLN A 192 -8.96 1.33 9.97
C GLN A 192 -8.97 2.00 11.35
N THR A 193 -8.01 1.66 12.22
CA THR A 193 -7.86 2.28 13.55
C THR A 193 -7.22 3.66 13.50
N LEU A 194 -6.56 4.04 12.39
CA LEU A 194 -5.96 5.36 12.25
C LEU A 194 -7.03 6.46 12.15
N PRO A 195 -6.88 7.55 12.94
CA PRO A 195 -7.77 8.69 12.86
C PRO A 195 -7.59 9.40 11.52
N ARG A 196 -8.51 9.21 10.59
CA ARG A 196 -8.45 9.76 9.21
C ARG A 196 -8.26 11.29 9.16
N HIS A 197 -8.62 12.00 10.22
CA HIS A 197 -8.54 13.45 10.32
C HIS A 197 -7.18 13.96 10.82
N HIS A 198 -6.33 13.09 11.32
CA HIS A 198 -5.03 13.45 11.91
C HIS A 198 -3.83 12.96 11.09
N THR A 199 -4.03 12.06 10.15
CA THR A 199 -2.93 11.59 9.28
C THR A 199 -2.59 12.61 8.19
N ALA A 200 -1.29 12.84 7.98
CA ALA A 200 -0.80 13.62 6.83
C ALA A 200 -1.07 12.91 5.48
N HIS A 201 -1.26 11.58 5.51
CA HIS A 201 -1.35 10.68 4.36
C HIS A 201 -2.79 10.23 4.07
N ALA A 202 -3.81 11.04 4.42
CA ALA A 202 -5.22 10.68 4.32
C ALA A 202 -5.67 10.21 2.92
N THR A 203 -5.10 10.81 1.86
CA THR A 203 -5.44 10.43 0.48
C THR A 203 -4.95 9.01 0.17
N LEU A 204 -3.68 8.72 0.46
CA LEU A 204 -3.11 7.38 0.26
C LEU A 204 -3.83 6.34 1.12
N LEU A 205 -4.13 6.66 2.38
CA LEU A 205 -4.86 5.77 3.29
C LEU A 205 -6.24 5.39 2.73
N ILE A 206 -6.98 6.35 2.16
CA ILE A 206 -8.29 6.08 1.55
C ILE A 206 -8.12 5.20 0.31
N ASP A 207 -7.18 5.53 -0.56
CA ASP A 207 -6.92 4.75 -1.78
C ASP A 207 -6.55 3.29 -1.44
N ILE A 208 -5.67 3.09 -0.43
CA ILE A 208 -5.31 1.74 0.03
C ILE A 208 -6.53 0.99 0.56
N LEU A 209 -7.31 1.61 1.45
CA LEU A 209 -8.48 0.95 2.04
C LEU A 209 -9.53 0.58 0.98
N ASP A 210 -9.76 1.44 -0.02
CA ASP A 210 -10.69 1.15 -1.11
C ASP A 210 -10.22 -0.06 -1.96
N ILE A 211 -8.91 -0.16 -2.20
CA ILE A 211 -8.32 -1.29 -2.92
C ILE A 211 -8.41 -2.57 -2.09
N LEU A 212 -8.10 -2.51 -0.78
CA LEU A 212 -8.17 -3.67 0.10
C LEU A 212 -9.60 -4.20 0.26
N ASP A 213 -10.61 -3.33 0.30
CA ASP A 213 -12.02 -3.73 0.34
C ASP A 213 -12.42 -4.50 -0.94
N ILE A 214 -11.95 -4.06 -2.11
CA ILE A 214 -12.18 -4.75 -3.40
C ILE A 214 -11.51 -6.12 -3.40
N VAL A 215 -10.26 -6.21 -2.95
CA VAL A 215 -9.47 -7.45 -2.94
C VAL A 215 -10.05 -8.48 -1.97
N SER A 216 -10.52 -8.04 -0.79
CA SER A 216 -11.07 -8.92 0.24
C SER A 216 -12.44 -9.51 -0.10
N GLY A 217 -13.03 -9.14 -1.25
CA GLY A 217 -14.38 -9.59 -1.63
C GLY A 217 -15.44 -9.31 -0.56
N SER A 218 -15.10 -8.48 0.43
CA SER A 218 -16.08 -7.97 1.37
C SER A 218 -17.19 -7.35 0.55
N PRO A 219 -18.48 -7.72 0.79
CA PRO A 219 -19.55 -6.95 0.19
C PRO A 219 -19.20 -5.52 0.55
N VAL A 220 -18.88 -4.73 -0.50
CA VAL A 220 -18.78 -3.30 -0.34
C VAL A 220 -20.16 -2.94 0.23
N THR A 221 -20.26 -2.96 1.57
CA THR A 221 -21.25 -2.11 2.22
C THR A 221 -20.90 -0.79 1.60
N PRO A 222 -21.77 -0.19 0.79
CA PRO A 222 -21.45 1.07 0.20
C PRO A 222 -21.08 1.94 1.39
N ARG A 223 -19.75 2.00 1.67
CA ARG A 223 -19.22 3.02 2.56
C ARG A 223 -19.80 4.23 1.91
N GLN A 224 -20.78 4.83 2.55
CA GLN A 224 -21.62 5.88 2.07
C GLN A 224 -20.89 6.58 0.94
N HIS A 225 -21.18 6.16 -0.29
CA HIS A 225 -20.87 6.96 -1.46
C HIS A 225 -21.24 8.33 -0.97
N PRO A 226 -20.31 9.28 -0.94
CA PRO A 226 -20.61 10.57 -0.40
C PRO A 226 -22.01 10.89 -0.86
N ALA A 227 -22.95 11.06 0.08
CA ALA A 227 -24.37 11.22 -0.24
C ALA A 227 -24.45 12.14 -1.46
N PRO A 228 -25.23 11.81 -2.51
CA PRO A 228 -25.29 12.62 -3.70
C PRO A 228 -25.40 14.06 -3.24
N LEU A 229 -24.71 14.97 -3.93
CA LEU A 229 -24.74 16.38 -3.58
C LEU A 229 -26.19 16.74 -3.25
N THR A 230 -26.42 17.37 -2.13
CA THR A 230 -27.77 17.88 -1.76
C THR A 230 -28.27 18.88 -2.83
N GLU A 231 -27.35 19.46 -3.56
CA GLU A 231 -27.54 20.37 -4.69
C GLU A 231 -26.31 20.36 -5.61
N ASP A 232 -26.50 20.39 -6.91
CA ASP A 232 -25.41 20.49 -7.87
C ASP A 232 -24.61 21.80 -7.69
N LEU A 233 -23.30 21.72 -7.91
CA LEU A 233 -22.45 22.90 -7.90
C LEU A 233 -22.73 23.75 -9.16
N SER A 234 -22.96 25.04 -8.94
CA SER A 234 -23.11 25.98 -10.04
C SER A 234 -21.83 26.12 -10.88
N PRO A 235 -21.89 26.60 -12.14
CA PRO A 235 -20.70 26.83 -12.96
C PRO A 235 -19.66 27.76 -12.30
N GLY A 236 -20.09 28.72 -11.49
CA GLY A 236 -19.22 29.61 -10.72
C GLY A 236 -18.52 28.90 -9.60
N GLU A 237 -19.21 28.02 -8.86
CA GLU A 237 -18.68 27.21 -7.80
C GLU A 237 -17.68 26.17 -8.34
N LEU A 238 -17.98 25.55 -9.49
CA LEU A 238 -17.05 24.62 -10.15
C LEU A 238 -15.75 25.30 -10.57
N ARG A 239 -15.81 26.57 -11.04
CA ARG A 239 -14.59 27.33 -11.35
C ARG A 239 -13.75 27.57 -10.10
N VAL A 240 -14.35 28.01 -8.99
CA VAL A 240 -13.64 28.20 -7.72
C VAL A 240 -13.10 26.87 -7.18
N LEU A 241 -13.88 25.79 -7.26
CA LEU A 241 -13.48 24.45 -6.81
C LEU A 241 -12.18 23.97 -7.46
N ARG A 242 -11.96 24.26 -8.75
CA ARG A 242 -10.75 23.91 -9.49
C ARG A 242 -9.47 24.56 -8.95
N TYR A 243 -9.59 25.67 -8.25
CA TYR A 243 -8.48 26.37 -7.62
C TYR A 243 -8.25 25.95 -6.16
N LEU A 244 -9.19 25.25 -5.52
CA LEU A 244 -9.00 24.78 -4.14
C LEU A 244 -7.84 23.80 -3.95
N PRO A 245 -7.44 22.95 -4.92
CA PRO A 245 -6.25 22.10 -4.78
C PRO A 245 -4.91 22.86 -4.85
N THR A 246 -4.91 24.12 -5.29
CA THR A 246 -3.71 24.96 -5.41
C THR A 246 -3.35 25.60 -4.07
N ASN A 247 -2.15 26.20 -3.96
CA ASN A 247 -1.76 26.98 -2.77
C ASN A 247 -2.25 28.46 -2.82
N LEU A 248 -3.07 28.82 -3.82
CA LEU A 248 -3.53 30.19 -3.96
C LEU A 248 -4.48 30.61 -2.82
N SER A 249 -4.26 31.81 -2.29
CA SER A 249 -5.14 32.47 -1.32
C SER A 249 -6.45 32.94 -1.98
N ARG A 250 -7.45 33.33 -1.18
CA ARG A 250 -8.71 33.88 -1.73
C ARG A 250 -8.52 35.08 -2.65
N PRO A 251 -7.68 36.09 -2.30
CA PRO A 251 -7.42 37.20 -3.20
C PRO A 251 -6.77 36.78 -4.51
N GLU A 252 -5.84 35.81 -4.48
CA GLU A 252 -5.17 35.29 -5.68
C GLU A 252 -6.14 34.51 -6.57
N ILE A 253 -7.01 33.69 -5.99
CA ILE A 253 -8.08 33.01 -6.74
C ILE A 253 -9.04 34.02 -7.35
N ALA A 254 -9.36 35.09 -6.62
CA ALA A 254 -10.23 36.17 -7.11
C ALA A 254 -9.60 36.90 -8.30
N PHE A 255 -8.31 37.14 -8.23
CA PHE A 255 -7.53 37.74 -9.31
C PHE A 255 -7.55 36.85 -10.57
N GLU A 256 -7.25 35.54 -10.41
CA GLU A 256 -7.27 34.56 -11.51
C GLU A 256 -8.64 34.40 -12.17
N LEU A 257 -9.71 34.53 -11.39
CA LEU A 257 -11.09 34.37 -11.88
C LEU A 257 -11.75 35.69 -12.31
N PHE A 258 -11.06 36.83 -12.18
CA PHE A 258 -11.57 38.17 -12.45
C PHE A 258 -12.87 38.50 -11.68
N VAL A 259 -12.91 38.14 -10.40
CA VAL A 259 -14.03 38.38 -9.49
C VAL A 259 -13.54 39.03 -8.18
N SER A 260 -14.46 39.47 -7.32
CA SER A 260 -14.07 40.00 -6.01
C SER A 260 -13.66 38.88 -5.03
N PRO A 261 -12.76 39.14 -4.05
CA PRO A 261 -12.46 38.20 -2.98
C PRO A 261 -13.68 37.75 -2.17
N ASN A 262 -14.67 38.66 -2.02
CA ASN A 262 -15.94 38.34 -1.38
C ASN A 262 -16.76 37.34 -2.18
N THR A 263 -16.77 37.44 -3.50
CA THR A 263 -17.44 36.49 -4.41
C THR A 263 -16.81 35.09 -4.25
N VAL A 264 -15.47 35.00 -4.25
CA VAL A 264 -14.76 33.71 -3.99
C VAL A 264 -15.11 33.16 -2.61
N GLY A 265 -15.14 34.00 -1.56
CA GLY A 265 -15.51 33.62 -0.21
C GLY A 265 -16.96 33.11 -0.11
N THR A 266 -17.88 33.67 -0.87
CA THR A 266 -19.28 33.22 -0.95
C THR A 266 -19.35 31.85 -1.65
N HIS A 267 -18.69 31.70 -2.80
CA HIS A 267 -18.63 30.43 -3.50
C HIS A 267 -17.97 29.32 -2.64
N MET A 268 -16.88 29.61 -1.92
CA MET A 268 -16.25 28.63 -1.02
C MET A 268 -17.21 28.18 0.08
N ARG A 269 -17.96 29.09 0.71
CA ARG A 269 -18.97 28.72 1.73
C ARG A 269 -20.07 27.84 1.15
N SER A 270 -20.57 28.19 -0.03
CA SER A 270 -21.58 27.39 -0.72
C SER A 270 -21.06 26.02 -1.13
N ILE A 271 -19.82 25.93 -1.68
CA ILE A 271 -19.15 24.68 -2.00
C ILE A 271 -19.05 23.81 -0.73
N TYR A 272 -18.60 24.37 0.40
CA TYR A 272 -18.44 23.60 1.64
C TYR A 272 -19.81 23.10 2.15
N ALA A 273 -20.86 23.91 2.08
CA ALA A 273 -22.20 23.51 2.46
C ALA A 273 -22.73 22.38 1.57
N LYS A 274 -22.62 22.50 0.24
CA LYS A 274 -23.09 21.52 -0.74
C LYS A 274 -22.29 20.19 -0.67
N LEU A 275 -20.99 20.29 -0.40
CA LEU A 275 -20.12 19.12 -0.21
C LEU A 275 -20.22 18.51 1.19
N GLY A 276 -20.92 19.17 2.15
CA GLY A 276 -21.04 18.71 3.53
C GLY A 276 -19.71 18.74 4.30
N VAL A 277 -18.82 19.70 4.02
CA VAL A 277 -17.48 19.83 4.61
C VAL A 277 -17.30 21.21 5.26
N ARG A 278 -16.25 21.36 6.09
CA ARG A 278 -16.01 22.58 6.85
C ARG A 278 -14.75 23.36 6.45
N ASP A 279 -13.88 22.78 5.66
CA ASP A 279 -12.58 23.35 5.31
C ASP A 279 -12.20 23.06 3.86
N ARG A 280 -11.15 23.77 3.38
CA ARG A 280 -10.65 23.71 2.01
C ARG A 280 -10.11 22.30 1.65
N ARG A 281 -9.37 21.68 2.57
CA ARG A 281 -8.74 20.37 2.35
C ARG A 281 -9.82 19.31 2.20
N SER A 282 -10.78 19.29 3.11
CA SER A 282 -11.93 18.38 3.07
C SER A 282 -12.78 18.58 1.81
N ALA A 283 -12.92 19.83 1.33
CA ALA A 283 -13.63 20.11 0.08
C ALA A 283 -12.92 19.54 -1.15
N VAL A 284 -11.59 19.60 -1.20
CA VAL A 284 -10.79 19.02 -2.29
C VAL A 284 -10.91 17.51 -2.30
N LEU A 285 -10.76 16.86 -1.12
CA LEU A 285 -10.90 15.42 -0.99
C LEU A 285 -12.29 14.94 -1.42
N ARG A 286 -13.33 15.61 -0.93
CA ARG A 286 -14.71 15.29 -1.26
C ARG A 286 -15.02 15.47 -2.75
N ALA A 287 -14.53 16.57 -3.36
CA ALA A 287 -14.71 16.84 -4.77
C ALA A 287 -14.00 15.83 -5.67
N ARG A 288 -12.84 15.31 -5.26
CA ARG A 288 -12.15 14.21 -5.95
C ARG A 288 -12.95 12.91 -5.85
N ALA A 289 -13.44 12.56 -4.66
CA ALA A 289 -14.28 11.38 -4.45
C ALA A 289 -15.57 11.42 -5.30
N LEU A 290 -16.12 12.62 -5.55
CA LEU A 290 -17.27 12.84 -6.42
C LEU A 290 -16.91 13.00 -7.91
N ARG A 291 -15.62 12.85 -8.29
CA ARG A 291 -15.09 13.05 -9.65
C ARG A 291 -15.36 14.46 -10.23
N LEU A 292 -15.59 15.45 -9.39
CA LEU A 292 -15.76 16.86 -9.78
C LEU A 292 -14.42 17.55 -10.09
N LEU A 293 -13.31 16.99 -9.59
CA LEU A 293 -11.93 17.38 -9.90
C LEU A 293 -11.24 16.20 -10.60
N GLY A 294 -10.57 16.48 -11.71
CA GLY A 294 -9.73 15.50 -12.39
C GLY A 294 -8.51 15.10 -11.53
N PRO A 295 -7.80 13.97 -11.88
CA PRO A 295 -6.57 13.58 -11.21
C PRO A 295 -5.57 14.73 -11.26
N GLY A 296 -5.02 15.13 -10.10
CA GLY A 296 -4.11 16.25 -9.99
C GLY A 296 -2.84 16.02 -10.83
N ARG A 297 -2.59 16.90 -11.81
CA ARG A 297 -1.25 17.05 -12.38
C ARG A 297 -0.41 17.78 -11.32
N THR A 298 0.45 17.05 -10.62
CA THR A 298 1.60 17.62 -9.93
C THR A 298 2.60 18.13 -10.99
N ARG A 299 2.86 19.44 -10.97
CA ARG A 299 4.09 19.99 -11.56
C ARG A 299 5.20 19.84 -10.57
#